data_81c7d72e10b5d79c23724e7e9afb2228
#
_entry.id   81c7d72e10b5d79c23724e7e9afb2228
#
_cell.length_a   1.000
_cell.length_b   1.000
_cell.length_c   1.000
_cell.angle_alpha   90.00
_cell.angle_beta   90.00
_cell.angle_gamma   90.00
#
_symmetry.space_group_name_H-M   'P 1'
#
loop_
_entity.id
_entity.type
_entity.pdbx_description
1 polymer ?
#
loop_
_entity_poly.entity_id
_entity_poly.type
_entity_poly.pdbx_seq_one_letter_code
_entity_poly.pdbx_strand_id
1 'polypeptide(L)'
;MKNFTEIDANSILHPATNADDFARNGSRIISSGKGIYLRDQTGQQLIDAVAGLWCVNVGYGREELAEAMQKAAMELSYYHTFSGMSNRPQIELAERLLEKVPDGLSKVFFGSGGSDGNDSLIKIVWYINNIQNKPQKKKIISRWQAYHGTSLATASLTGLPSFHTAFDLPINNVLHTESPDFFRHGLEGETQLEFSARRAQQLEEMILREGTDTVAAFIAEPVLGAGGVVPPPEGYFAAIQKVLKRYDILFIVDEVVCGYGRLGKWFGSEMYDLRPDMMTTAKALTSGYFPFSATFISDEIWQLLKEGSVKYGNFAHGYTYAGHPIGAAVAMANLDIIEKENMVDNAANVGAYFHQQLNQRFANDEFVAEVRGVGMIAAVQLLKDKNTKTFFDKSTKISAKVAQKCYENGLISRPLPSLDSMAFSPPLICTTQDIDNIVNIFDQSVRSVMAQEL
;
A
#
# COMPACT_ATOMS: atom_id res chain seq x y z
N MET A 1 8.68 38.63 3.81
CA MET A 1 7.87 37.40 3.56
C MET A 1 8.11 36.44 4.71
N LYS A 2 7.08 35.64 5.10
CA LYS A 2 7.28 34.59 6.11
C LYS A 2 8.24 33.51 5.57
N ASN A 3 9.22 33.09 6.36
CA ASN A 3 10.06 31.95 6.00
C ASN A 3 9.36 30.65 6.39
N PHE A 4 8.60 30.07 5.45
CA PHE A 4 7.81 28.85 5.71
C PHE A 4 8.70 27.65 6.03
N THR A 5 9.88 27.52 5.45
CA THR A 5 10.83 26.42 5.76
C THR A 5 11.30 26.48 7.23
N GLU A 6 11.58 27.69 7.72
CA GLU A 6 11.96 27.89 9.13
C GLU A 6 10.80 27.64 10.09
N ILE A 7 9.58 28.12 9.74
CA ILE A 7 8.38 27.86 10.55
C ILE A 7 8.08 26.37 10.61
N ASP A 8 8.16 25.67 9.49
CA ASP A 8 7.94 24.22 9.39
C ASP A 8 8.94 23.45 10.25
N ALA A 9 10.24 23.75 10.11
CA ALA A 9 11.30 23.12 10.88
C ALA A 9 11.14 23.29 12.40
N ASN A 10 10.57 24.42 12.85
CA ASN A 10 10.41 24.73 14.26
C ASN A 10 9.05 24.30 14.85
N SER A 11 8.08 23.92 14.02
CA SER A 11 6.70 23.73 14.48
C SER A 11 6.09 22.36 14.17
N ILE A 12 6.64 21.60 13.22
CA ILE A 12 6.04 20.36 12.74
C ILE A 12 6.99 19.17 12.96
N LEU A 13 6.49 18.13 13.63
CA LEU A 13 7.14 16.83 13.68
C LEU A 13 6.79 16.03 12.43
N HIS A 14 7.72 15.90 11.51
CA HIS A 14 7.51 15.18 10.25
C HIS A 14 7.51 13.65 10.44
N PRO A 15 6.51 12.93 9.87
CA PRO A 15 6.45 11.48 9.96
C PRO A 15 7.57 10.81 9.16
N ALA A 16 8.10 9.69 9.67
CA ALA A 16 9.13 8.86 9.03
C ALA A 16 10.34 9.66 8.50
N THR A 17 10.74 10.71 9.24
CA THR A 17 11.79 11.64 8.85
C THR A 17 12.92 11.62 9.88
N ASN A 18 14.18 11.65 9.42
CA ASN A 18 15.32 11.84 10.31
C ASN A 18 15.33 13.30 10.78
N ALA A 19 15.06 13.52 12.05
CA ALA A 19 14.90 14.86 12.64
C ALA A 19 16.18 15.71 12.53
N ASP A 20 17.36 15.09 12.65
CA ASP A 20 18.65 15.78 12.55
C ASP A 20 18.96 16.22 11.10
N ASP A 21 18.72 15.31 10.12
CA ASP A 21 18.82 15.68 8.70
C ASP A 21 17.81 16.76 8.32
N PHE A 22 16.58 16.68 8.84
CA PHE A 22 15.53 17.66 8.61
C PHE A 22 15.87 19.04 9.18
N ALA A 23 16.39 19.08 10.41
CA ALA A 23 16.81 20.32 11.03
C ALA A 23 17.92 21.06 10.24
N ARG A 24 18.77 20.31 9.55
CA ARG A 24 19.85 20.89 8.69
C ARG A 24 19.37 21.31 7.31
N ASN A 25 18.49 20.51 6.69
CA ASN A 25 18.16 20.67 5.28
C ASN A 25 16.79 21.31 5.02
N GLY A 26 15.91 21.33 6.04
CA GLY A 26 14.54 21.83 5.93
C GLY A 26 13.64 20.98 5.07
N SER A 27 12.43 21.47 4.81
CA SER A 27 11.39 20.80 4.03
C SER A 27 11.37 21.22 2.56
N ARG A 28 10.87 20.31 1.72
CA ARG A 28 10.46 20.61 0.34
C ARG A 28 8.98 20.94 0.34
N ILE A 29 8.63 22.20 0.21
CA ILE A 29 7.25 22.66 0.30
C ILE A 29 6.58 22.61 -1.06
N ILE A 30 5.54 21.78 -1.20
CA ILE A 30 4.70 21.69 -2.39
C ILE A 30 3.57 22.70 -2.25
N SER A 31 3.36 23.53 -3.26
CA SER A 31 2.42 24.67 -3.24
C SER A 31 1.14 24.39 -4.01
N SER A 32 1.20 23.61 -5.10
CA SER A 32 0.04 23.32 -5.96
C SER A 32 0.25 22.06 -6.77
N GLY A 33 -0.86 21.51 -7.32
CA GLY A 33 -0.81 20.35 -8.20
C GLY A 33 -1.92 20.39 -9.25
N LYS A 34 -1.63 19.89 -10.46
CA LYS A 34 -2.60 19.70 -11.54
C LYS A 34 -2.21 18.53 -12.43
N GLY A 35 -3.13 17.60 -12.70
CA GLY A 35 -2.85 16.38 -13.44
C GLY A 35 -1.78 15.54 -12.74
N ILE A 36 -0.64 15.31 -13.39
CA ILE A 36 0.51 14.59 -12.80
C ILE A 36 1.59 15.55 -12.28
N TYR A 37 1.39 16.86 -12.39
CA TYR A 37 2.39 17.87 -12.08
C TYR A 37 2.16 18.52 -10.73
N LEU A 38 3.22 18.67 -9.98
CA LEU A 38 3.29 19.48 -8.77
C LEU A 38 4.17 20.72 -9.01
N ARG A 39 3.97 21.72 -8.19
CA ARG A 39 4.82 22.92 -8.16
C ARG A 39 5.27 23.18 -6.74
N ASP A 40 6.56 23.32 -6.53
CA ASP A 40 7.11 23.66 -5.23
C ASP A 40 7.06 25.18 -4.94
N GLN A 41 7.47 25.56 -3.72
CA GLN A 41 7.48 26.97 -3.31
C GLN A 41 8.44 27.86 -4.12
N THR A 42 9.42 27.30 -4.83
CA THR A 42 10.36 28.02 -5.70
C THR A 42 9.77 28.27 -7.09
N GLY A 43 8.64 27.62 -7.39
CA GLY A 43 7.99 27.63 -8.70
C GLY A 43 8.48 26.54 -9.64
N GLN A 44 9.37 25.63 -9.18
CA GLN A 44 9.80 24.48 -9.98
C GLN A 44 8.62 23.54 -10.23
N GLN A 45 8.44 23.17 -11.49
CA GLN A 45 7.46 22.14 -11.88
C GLN A 45 8.10 20.76 -11.79
N LEU A 46 7.37 19.82 -11.19
CA LEU A 46 7.82 18.47 -10.90
C LEU A 46 6.79 17.48 -11.44
N ILE A 47 7.21 16.42 -12.14
CA ILE A 47 6.37 15.28 -12.43
C ILE A 47 6.29 14.42 -11.15
N ASP A 48 5.10 14.12 -10.68
CA ASP A 48 4.93 13.21 -9.55
C ASP A 48 4.79 11.76 -10.04
N ALA A 49 5.90 11.04 -10.05
CA ALA A 49 5.92 9.64 -10.41
C ALA A 49 5.62 8.68 -9.23
N VAL A 50 5.02 9.20 -8.14
CA VAL A 50 4.69 8.42 -6.92
C VAL A 50 3.23 8.59 -6.52
N ALA A 51 2.45 9.44 -7.23
CA ALA A 51 1.07 9.77 -6.89
C ALA A 51 0.91 10.17 -5.39
N GLY A 52 1.69 11.17 -4.97
CA GLY A 52 1.81 11.57 -3.57
C GLY A 52 2.48 10.48 -2.73
N LEU A 53 1.70 9.75 -1.98
CA LEU A 53 2.16 8.55 -1.26
C LEU A 53 1.38 7.32 -1.75
N TRP A 54 1.47 7.02 -3.07
CA TRP A 54 0.82 5.87 -3.71
C TRP A 54 -0.71 5.95 -3.64
N CYS A 55 -1.29 7.16 -3.75
CA CYS A 55 -2.71 7.37 -3.52
C CYS A 55 -3.43 8.21 -4.58
N VAL A 56 -2.78 9.17 -5.25
CA VAL A 56 -3.44 10.12 -6.15
C VAL A 56 -3.64 9.51 -7.55
N ASN A 57 -4.50 8.49 -7.64
CA ASN A 57 -4.71 7.75 -8.89
C ASN A 57 -5.31 8.62 -10.00
N VAL A 58 -6.27 9.50 -9.68
CA VAL A 58 -6.96 10.33 -10.67
C VAL A 58 -6.24 11.65 -10.98
N GLY A 59 -5.06 11.88 -10.37
CA GLY A 59 -4.30 13.12 -10.53
C GLY A 59 -4.78 14.26 -9.64
N TYR A 60 -4.04 15.36 -9.70
CA TYR A 60 -4.26 16.56 -8.90
C TYR A 60 -5.24 17.54 -9.56
N GLY A 61 -5.89 18.38 -8.77
CA GLY A 61 -6.71 19.50 -9.24
C GLY A 61 -8.02 19.07 -9.93
N ARG A 62 -8.63 17.97 -9.46
CA ARG A 62 -9.92 17.49 -9.95
C ARG A 62 -11.06 18.35 -9.37
N GLU A 63 -11.72 19.09 -10.24
CA GLU A 63 -12.86 19.96 -9.87
C GLU A 63 -14.04 19.12 -9.38
N GLU A 64 -14.29 17.96 -10.00
CA GLU A 64 -15.39 17.05 -9.64
C GLU A 64 -15.30 16.58 -8.18
N LEU A 65 -14.09 16.32 -7.68
CA LEU A 65 -13.89 15.93 -6.28
C LEU A 65 -14.07 17.12 -5.32
N ALA A 66 -13.62 18.30 -5.73
CA ALA A 66 -13.83 19.52 -4.94
C ALA A 66 -15.31 19.89 -4.85
N GLU A 67 -16.06 19.79 -5.95
CA GLU A 67 -17.52 20.02 -5.99
C GLU A 67 -18.29 19.00 -5.14
N ALA A 68 -17.92 17.69 -5.24
CA ALA A 68 -18.52 16.65 -4.40
C ALA A 68 -18.29 16.92 -2.91
N MET A 69 -17.08 17.35 -2.54
CA MET A 69 -16.73 17.72 -1.18
C MET A 69 -17.53 18.94 -0.70
N GLN A 70 -17.60 20.00 -1.50
CA GLN A 70 -18.36 21.21 -1.17
C GLN A 70 -19.84 20.89 -0.98
N LYS A 71 -20.45 20.16 -1.92
CA LYS A 71 -21.87 19.78 -1.85
C LYS A 71 -22.17 18.98 -0.58
N ALA A 72 -21.36 17.94 -0.31
CA ALA A 72 -21.57 17.11 0.87
C ALA A 72 -21.39 17.91 2.18
N ALA A 73 -20.39 18.81 2.24
CA ALA A 73 -20.18 19.67 3.41
C ALA A 73 -21.35 20.62 3.69
N MET A 74 -22.01 21.13 2.64
CA MET A 74 -23.19 22.00 2.74
C MET A 74 -24.45 21.24 3.17
N GLU A 75 -24.60 19.98 2.72
CA GLU A 75 -25.76 19.14 3.03
C GLU A 75 -25.67 18.53 4.43
N LEU A 76 -24.57 17.85 4.73
CA LEU A 76 -24.28 17.22 6.04
C LEU A 76 -22.77 17.20 6.26
N SER A 77 -22.26 18.18 6.99
CA SER A 77 -20.81 18.28 7.27
C SER A 77 -20.27 17.11 8.08
N TYR A 78 -21.04 16.60 9.02
CA TYR A 78 -20.68 15.44 9.85
C TYR A 78 -21.89 14.92 10.62
N TYR A 79 -21.98 13.59 10.74
CA TYR A 79 -22.71 12.90 11.80
C TYR A 79 -22.09 11.53 12.06
N HIS A 80 -22.12 11.08 13.31
CA HIS A 80 -21.53 9.80 13.70
C HIS A 80 -22.37 8.60 13.25
N THR A 81 -21.75 7.42 13.17
CA THR A 81 -22.38 6.18 12.75
C THR A 81 -22.57 5.17 13.89
N PHE A 82 -22.43 5.61 15.14
CA PHE A 82 -22.61 4.79 16.33
C PHE A 82 -24.10 4.56 16.62
N SER A 83 -24.41 3.44 17.31
CA SER A 83 -25.75 3.14 17.83
C SER A 83 -26.85 3.11 16.76
N GLY A 84 -26.52 2.64 15.55
CA GLY A 84 -27.48 2.52 14.45
C GLY A 84 -27.77 3.81 13.68
N MET A 85 -27.04 4.90 13.96
CA MET A 85 -27.08 6.10 13.11
C MET A 85 -26.32 5.86 11.81
N SER A 86 -26.71 6.53 10.74
CA SER A 86 -26.11 6.41 9.41
C SER A 86 -26.29 7.70 8.61
N ASN A 87 -25.67 7.76 7.42
CA ASN A 87 -25.87 8.82 6.44
C ASN A 87 -25.99 8.24 5.03
N ARG A 88 -26.67 8.95 4.15
CA ARG A 88 -26.94 8.49 2.80
C ARG A 88 -25.67 8.25 1.97
N PRO A 89 -24.67 9.16 1.93
CA PRO A 89 -23.46 8.95 1.14
C PRO A 89 -22.72 7.65 1.48
N GLN A 90 -22.58 7.29 2.77
CA GLN A 90 -21.91 6.04 3.13
C GLN A 90 -22.70 4.79 2.75
N ILE A 91 -24.04 4.87 2.75
CA ILE A 91 -24.90 3.73 2.36
C ILE A 91 -24.74 3.46 0.86
N GLU A 92 -24.84 4.50 0.03
CA GLU A 92 -24.65 4.41 -1.42
C GLU A 92 -23.23 3.93 -1.79
N LEU A 93 -22.21 4.43 -1.09
CA LEU A 93 -20.84 3.96 -1.27
C LEU A 93 -20.67 2.50 -0.88
N ALA A 94 -21.25 2.05 0.23
CA ALA A 94 -21.17 0.67 0.68
C ALA A 94 -21.74 -0.29 -0.36
N GLU A 95 -22.93 0.00 -0.90
CA GLU A 95 -23.57 -0.77 -1.95
C GLU A 95 -22.64 -0.89 -3.18
N ARG A 96 -22.14 0.24 -3.69
CA ARG A 96 -21.29 0.28 -4.88
C ARG A 96 -19.94 -0.43 -4.69
N LEU A 97 -19.34 -0.34 -3.52
CA LEU A 97 -18.07 -1.02 -3.24
C LEU A 97 -18.26 -2.53 -3.17
N LEU A 98 -19.36 -3.01 -2.58
CA LEU A 98 -19.66 -4.43 -2.48
C LEU A 98 -19.91 -5.10 -3.84
N GLU A 99 -20.29 -4.34 -4.89
CA GLU A 99 -20.39 -4.83 -6.26
C GLU A 99 -19.01 -5.06 -6.94
N LYS A 100 -17.95 -4.48 -6.39
CA LYS A 100 -16.60 -4.48 -7.00
C LYS A 100 -15.59 -5.36 -6.30
N VAL A 101 -15.77 -5.60 -5.01
CA VAL A 101 -14.85 -6.42 -4.21
C VAL A 101 -14.98 -7.90 -4.52
N PRO A 102 -13.98 -8.73 -4.20
CA PRO A 102 -14.06 -10.17 -4.38
C PRO A 102 -15.32 -10.79 -3.79
N ASP A 103 -15.85 -11.80 -4.47
CA ASP A 103 -17.02 -12.58 -4.03
C ASP A 103 -16.83 -13.11 -2.59
N GLY A 104 -17.93 -13.11 -1.83
CA GLY A 104 -17.95 -13.57 -0.44
C GLY A 104 -17.83 -12.43 0.59
N LEU A 105 -17.31 -11.27 0.23
CA LEU A 105 -17.32 -10.08 1.09
C LEU A 105 -18.70 -9.41 1.05
N SER A 106 -19.32 -9.20 2.21
CA SER A 106 -20.73 -8.80 2.28
C SER A 106 -21.02 -7.59 3.16
N LYS A 107 -20.06 -7.15 3.96
CA LYS A 107 -20.18 -5.96 4.81
C LYS A 107 -18.94 -5.10 4.73
N VAL A 108 -19.13 -3.79 4.84
CA VAL A 108 -18.05 -2.82 4.89
C VAL A 108 -18.11 -2.03 6.20
N PHE A 109 -16.93 -1.80 6.77
CA PHE A 109 -16.69 -0.89 7.89
C PHE A 109 -15.77 0.24 7.40
N PHE A 110 -16.21 1.48 7.55
CA PHE A 110 -15.42 2.64 7.12
C PHE A 110 -14.52 3.18 8.23
N GLY A 111 -13.35 3.67 7.83
CA GLY A 111 -12.37 4.31 8.68
C GLY A 111 -11.73 5.52 7.99
N SER A 112 -10.56 5.95 8.47
CA SER A 112 -9.86 7.14 7.97
C SER A 112 -8.57 6.81 7.21
N GLY A 113 -8.05 5.58 7.34
CA GLY A 113 -6.80 5.16 6.70
C GLY A 113 -6.57 3.65 6.78
N GLY A 114 -5.51 3.17 6.13
CA GLY A 114 -5.19 1.73 6.12
C GLY A 114 -4.78 1.19 7.49
N SER A 115 -4.13 1.99 8.32
CA SER A 115 -3.72 1.57 9.67
C SER A 115 -4.92 1.28 10.57
N ASP A 116 -5.92 2.15 10.60
CA ASP A 116 -7.13 1.94 11.40
C ASP A 116 -8.01 0.81 10.82
N GLY A 117 -8.02 0.65 9.50
CA GLY A 117 -8.67 -0.47 8.84
C GLY A 117 -8.06 -1.81 9.27
N ASN A 118 -6.75 -1.98 9.17
CA ASN A 118 -6.07 -3.20 9.58
C ASN A 118 -6.16 -3.45 11.10
N ASP A 119 -6.09 -2.41 11.95
CA ASP A 119 -6.37 -2.54 13.38
C ASP A 119 -7.77 -3.09 13.66
N SER A 120 -8.77 -2.61 12.90
CA SER A 120 -10.15 -3.10 13.01
C SER A 120 -10.24 -4.59 12.69
N LEU A 121 -9.54 -5.05 11.63
CA LEU A 121 -9.50 -6.47 11.27
C LEU A 121 -8.87 -7.33 12.35
N ILE A 122 -7.75 -6.89 12.95
CA ILE A 122 -7.12 -7.61 14.08
C ILE A 122 -8.14 -7.79 15.23
N LYS A 123 -8.85 -6.72 15.59
CA LYS A 123 -9.86 -6.76 16.65
C LYS A 123 -11.01 -7.69 16.30
N ILE A 124 -11.48 -7.68 15.05
CA ILE A 124 -12.52 -8.60 14.56
C ILE A 124 -12.04 -10.05 14.67
N VAL A 125 -10.81 -10.36 14.22
CA VAL A 125 -10.22 -11.71 14.35
C VAL A 125 -10.23 -12.18 15.80
N TRP A 126 -9.80 -11.33 16.72
CA TRP A 126 -9.78 -11.71 18.15
C TRP A 126 -11.19 -11.87 18.72
N TYR A 127 -12.12 -11.00 18.33
CA TYR A 127 -13.50 -11.02 18.79
C TYR A 127 -14.23 -12.29 18.37
N ILE A 128 -14.18 -12.66 17.07
CA ILE A 128 -14.86 -13.86 16.56
C ILE A 128 -14.28 -15.15 17.13
N ASN A 129 -12.96 -15.23 17.35
CA ASN A 129 -12.36 -16.38 18.03
C ASN A 129 -12.82 -16.52 19.49
N ASN A 130 -13.05 -15.40 20.21
CA ASN A 130 -13.66 -15.44 21.55
C ASN A 130 -15.13 -15.93 21.51
N ILE A 131 -15.89 -15.54 20.47
CA ILE A 131 -17.27 -16.00 20.29
C ILE A 131 -17.30 -17.52 20.09
N GLN A 132 -16.40 -18.04 19.28
CA GLN A 132 -16.23 -19.46 18.99
C GLN A 132 -15.59 -20.28 20.13
N ASN A 133 -15.35 -19.68 21.30
CA ASN A 133 -14.66 -20.29 22.44
C ASN A 133 -13.25 -20.80 22.12
N LYS A 134 -12.52 -20.10 21.23
CA LYS A 134 -11.13 -20.33 20.86
C LYS A 134 -10.23 -19.16 21.36
N PRO A 135 -10.17 -18.86 22.69
CA PRO A 135 -9.50 -17.65 23.20
C PRO A 135 -8.00 -17.62 22.95
N GLN A 136 -7.36 -18.75 22.72
CA GLN A 136 -5.94 -18.87 22.38
C GLN A 136 -5.64 -18.58 20.91
N LYS A 137 -6.63 -18.63 19.99
CA LYS A 137 -6.47 -18.42 18.54
C LYS A 137 -6.38 -16.92 18.24
N LYS A 138 -5.19 -16.32 18.44
CA LYS A 138 -4.95 -14.86 18.40
C LYS A 138 -3.77 -14.44 17.55
N LYS A 139 -2.84 -15.36 17.21
CA LYS A 139 -1.64 -15.03 16.45
C LYS A 139 -2.00 -14.67 15.02
N ILE A 140 -1.39 -13.61 14.52
CA ILE A 140 -1.53 -13.17 13.13
C ILE A 140 -0.16 -13.24 12.47
N ILE A 141 -0.09 -13.91 11.34
CA ILE A 141 1.14 -14.03 10.55
C ILE A 141 1.12 -12.97 9.45
N SER A 142 2.17 -12.17 9.38
CA SER A 142 2.50 -11.28 8.27
C SER A 142 3.76 -11.80 7.55
N ARG A 143 4.29 -11.01 6.63
CA ARG A 143 5.54 -11.34 5.89
C ARG A 143 6.63 -10.35 6.23
N TRP A 144 7.88 -10.79 6.26
CA TRP A 144 9.00 -9.85 6.17
C TRP A 144 8.87 -9.01 4.89
N GLN A 145 9.29 -7.76 4.95
CA GLN A 145 9.14 -6.73 3.92
C GLN A 145 7.69 -6.22 3.69
N ALA A 146 6.66 -6.77 4.33
CA ALA A 146 5.30 -6.24 4.24
C ALA A 146 5.15 -4.88 4.93
N TYR A 147 4.14 -4.10 4.51
CA TYR A 147 3.74 -2.86 5.18
C TYR A 147 2.23 -2.81 5.37
N HIS A 148 1.79 -2.75 6.63
CA HIS A 148 0.37 -2.78 6.97
C HIS A 148 -0.10 -1.59 7.82
N GLY A 149 0.77 -0.63 8.10
CA GLY A 149 0.44 0.58 8.86
C GLY A 149 1.44 0.90 9.96
N THR A 150 1.07 1.88 10.80
CA THR A 150 1.96 2.46 11.83
C THR A 150 1.29 2.66 13.19
N SER A 151 0.05 2.19 13.41
CA SER A 151 -0.48 2.02 14.76
C SER A 151 0.28 0.89 15.47
N LEU A 152 0.16 0.78 16.78
CA LEU A 152 0.93 -0.22 17.54
C LEU A 152 0.79 -1.64 17.00
N ALA A 153 -0.43 -2.06 16.67
CA ALA A 153 -0.66 -3.40 16.13
C ALA A 153 -0.27 -3.51 14.65
N THR A 154 -0.58 -2.52 13.81
CA THR A 154 -0.24 -2.57 12.38
C THR A 154 1.24 -2.33 12.11
N ALA A 155 1.94 -1.55 12.94
CA ALA A 155 3.40 -1.47 12.91
C ALA A 155 4.03 -2.82 13.28
N SER A 156 3.40 -3.58 14.19
CA SER A 156 3.83 -4.95 14.47
C SER A 156 3.64 -5.88 13.26
N LEU A 157 2.56 -5.73 12.48
CA LEU A 157 2.34 -6.48 11.23
C LEU A 157 3.29 -6.07 10.10
N THR A 158 3.76 -4.82 10.11
CA THR A 158 4.74 -4.30 9.15
C THR A 158 6.06 -5.05 9.34
N GLY A 159 6.53 -5.76 8.30
CA GLY A 159 7.75 -6.57 8.34
C GLY A 159 9.01 -5.80 7.94
N LEU A 160 9.07 -4.50 8.23
CA LEU A 160 10.21 -3.62 7.98
C LEU A 160 10.89 -3.30 9.32
N PRO A 161 12.13 -3.76 9.57
CA PRO A 161 12.79 -3.64 10.88
C PRO A 161 12.85 -2.22 11.45
N SER A 162 12.91 -1.20 10.59
CA SER A 162 12.91 0.21 11.01
C SER A 162 11.63 0.64 11.75
N PHE A 163 10.52 -0.08 11.57
CA PHE A 163 9.26 0.17 12.28
C PHE A 163 9.19 -0.57 13.63
N HIS A 164 10.14 -1.46 13.90
CA HIS A 164 10.21 -2.23 15.15
C HIS A 164 11.29 -1.70 16.08
N THR A 165 12.47 -1.41 15.51
CA THR A 165 13.62 -0.92 16.30
C THR A 165 13.26 0.36 17.04
N ALA A 166 13.57 0.43 18.33
CA ALA A 166 13.27 1.52 19.24
C ALA A 166 11.76 1.76 19.58
N PHE A 167 10.87 0.88 19.12
CA PHE A 167 9.45 0.89 19.48
C PHE A 167 9.00 -0.36 20.24
N ASP A 168 9.93 -1.25 20.57
CA ASP A 168 9.68 -2.52 21.27
C ASP A 168 8.63 -3.41 20.57
N LEU A 169 8.70 -3.44 19.22
CA LEU A 169 7.81 -4.22 18.36
C LEU A 169 8.56 -5.41 17.72
N PRO A 170 7.85 -6.44 17.27
CA PRO A 170 6.38 -6.61 17.26
C PRO A 170 5.81 -7.05 18.62
N ILE A 171 4.49 -6.85 18.79
CA ILE A 171 3.76 -7.41 19.93
C ILE A 171 3.67 -8.94 19.84
N ASN A 172 3.50 -9.63 20.99
CA ASN A 172 3.65 -11.09 21.11
C ASN A 172 2.77 -11.94 20.19
N ASN A 173 1.63 -11.42 19.73
CA ASN A 173 0.69 -12.16 18.87
C ASN A 173 0.89 -11.90 17.37
N VAL A 174 2.00 -11.28 16.99
CA VAL A 174 2.34 -11.05 15.58
C VAL A 174 3.61 -11.79 15.22
N LEU A 175 3.54 -12.55 14.13
CA LEU A 175 4.62 -13.37 13.60
C LEU A 175 4.92 -12.94 12.16
N HIS A 176 6.16 -13.16 11.71
CA HIS A 176 6.56 -12.88 10.33
C HIS A 176 7.11 -14.14 9.66
N THR A 177 6.47 -14.55 8.57
CA THR A 177 7.02 -15.56 7.67
C THR A 177 7.90 -14.91 6.60
N GLU A 178 8.60 -15.73 5.85
CA GLU A 178 9.56 -15.29 4.84
C GLU A 178 8.89 -14.50 3.69
N SER A 179 9.61 -13.51 3.18
CA SER A 179 9.18 -12.69 2.05
C SER A 179 9.09 -13.49 0.74
N PRO A 180 8.13 -13.16 -0.17
CA PRO A 180 8.05 -13.75 -1.51
C PRO A 180 9.05 -13.15 -2.52
N ASP A 181 10.09 -12.49 -2.07
CA ASP A 181 11.11 -11.88 -2.94
C ASP A 181 12.00 -12.96 -3.56
N PHE A 182 11.63 -13.43 -4.76
CA PHE A 182 12.36 -14.48 -5.48
C PHE A 182 13.77 -14.04 -5.89
N PHE A 183 13.93 -12.78 -6.29
CA PHE A 183 15.26 -12.27 -6.68
C PHE A 183 16.28 -12.36 -5.56
N ARG A 184 15.87 -12.06 -4.32
CA ARG A 184 16.77 -12.04 -3.14
C ARG A 184 16.92 -13.38 -2.47
N HIS A 185 15.89 -14.22 -2.52
CA HIS A 185 15.79 -15.41 -1.68
C HIS A 185 15.62 -16.72 -2.47
N GLY A 186 15.58 -16.65 -3.80
CA GLY A 186 15.63 -17.84 -4.66
C GLY A 186 16.98 -18.54 -4.51
N LEU A 187 16.96 -19.87 -4.52
CA LEU A 187 18.17 -20.70 -4.53
C LEU A 187 18.68 -20.85 -5.97
N GLU A 188 19.96 -21.21 -6.12
CA GLU A 188 20.53 -21.46 -7.42
C GLU A 188 19.79 -22.61 -8.14
N GLY A 189 19.30 -22.35 -9.34
CA GLY A 189 18.52 -23.30 -10.14
C GLY A 189 17.06 -23.48 -9.72
N GLU A 190 16.60 -22.82 -8.66
CA GLU A 190 15.21 -22.89 -8.20
C GLU A 190 14.28 -22.13 -9.16
N THR A 191 13.19 -22.76 -9.59
CA THR A 191 12.12 -22.11 -10.34
C THR A 191 11.20 -21.31 -9.42
N GLN A 192 10.41 -20.37 -9.97
CA GLN A 192 9.43 -19.62 -9.17
C GLN A 192 8.37 -20.50 -8.51
N LEU A 193 7.95 -21.59 -9.16
CA LEU A 193 7.00 -22.56 -8.59
C LEU A 193 7.60 -23.33 -7.41
N GLU A 194 8.85 -23.77 -7.51
CA GLU A 194 9.56 -24.45 -6.41
C GLU A 194 9.78 -23.51 -5.24
N PHE A 195 10.18 -22.27 -5.50
CA PHE A 195 10.28 -21.23 -4.49
C PHE A 195 8.95 -20.98 -3.80
N SER A 196 7.85 -20.85 -4.54
CA SER A 196 6.49 -20.65 -4.01
C SER A 196 6.06 -21.83 -3.13
N ALA A 197 6.33 -23.06 -3.55
CA ALA A 197 6.08 -24.25 -2.75
C ALA A 197 6.91 -24.26 -1.45
N ARG A 198 8.19 -23.89 -1.52
CA ARG A 198 9.06 -23.77 -0.35
C ARG A 198 8.58 -22.69 0.63
N ARG A 199 8.10 -21.52 0.14
CA ARG A 199 7.51 -20.48 0.99
C ARG A 199 6.24 -20.95 1.68
N ALA A 200 5.40 -21.68 0.98
CA ALA A 200 4.19 -22.25 1.57
C ALA A 200 4.52 -23.33 2.62
N GLN A 201 5.55 -24.16 2.38
CA GLN A 201 6.04 -25.13 3.36
C GLN A 201 6.57 -24.41 4.62
N GLN A 202 7.36 -23.36 4.49
CA GLN A 202 7.87 -22.57 5.61
C GLN A 202 6.74 -21.94 6.44
N LEU A 203 5.67 -21.45 5.78
CA LEU A 203 4.47 -20.99 6.46
C LEU A 203 3.81 -22.14 7.24
N GLU A 204 3.65 -23.31 6.63
CA GLU A 204 3.05 -24.49 7.27
C GLU A 204 3.88 -24.95 8.49
N GLU A 205 5.20 -25.03 8.37
CA GLU A 205 6.11 -25.35 9.47
C GLU A 205 5.99 -24.35 10.62
N MET A 206 5.86 -23.06 10.32
CA MET A 206 5.59 -22.01 11.33
C MET A 206 4.27 -22.26 12.05
N ILE A 207 3.18 -22.50 11.31
CA ILE A 207 1.86 -22.78 11.87
C ILE A 207 1.88 -24.00 12.82
N LEU A 208 2.54 -25.07 12.40
CA LEU A 208 2.67 -26.29 13.20
C LEU A 208 3.50 -26.05 14.47
N ARG A 209 4.59 -25.30 14.37
CA ARG A 209 5.46 -24.94 15.52
C ARG A 209 4.73 -24.06 16.52
N GLU A 210 3.93 -23.10 16.05
CA GLU A 210 3.19 -22.17 16.90
C GLU A 210 1.91 -22.77 17.51
N GLY A 211 1.43 -23.86 16.95
CA GLY A 211 0.18 -24.53 17.30
C GLY A 211 -0.98 -24.07 16.42
N THR A 212 -1.60 -25.00 15.69
CA THR A 212 -2.67 -24.72 14.72
C THR A 212 -3.90 -24.06 15.34
N ASP A 213 -4.11 -24.28 16.64
CA ASP A 213 -5.19 -23.71 17.43
C ASP A 213 -4.87 -22.31 18.00
N THR A 214 -3.65 -21.78 17.77
CA THR A 214 -3.23 -20.46 18.21
C THR A 214 -3.13 -19.44 17.08
N VAL A 215 -2.94 -19.90 15.82
CA VAL A 215 -2.81 -19.03 14.65
C VAL A 215 -4.20 -18.73 14.08
N ALA A 216 -4.56 -17.46 14.05
CA ALA A 216 -5.91 -16.99 13.70
C ALA A 216 -6.03 -16.48 12.27
N ALA A 217 -5.03 -15.75 11.77
CA ALA A 217 -5.08 -15.12 10.46
C ALA A 217 -3.68 -14.99 9.83
N PHE A 218 -3.68 -14.87 8.51
CA PHE A 218 -2.56 -14.44 7.70
C PHE A 218 -2.94 -13.17 6.95
N ILE A 219 -2.08 -12.15 6.97
CA ILE A 219 -2.29 -10.89 6.25
C ILE A 219 -1.25 -10.69 5.14
N ALA A 220 -1.69 -10.25 3.98
CA ALA A 220 -0.81 -10.02 2.84
C ALA A 220 -1.30 -8.91 1.90
N GLU A 221 -0.34 -8.12 1.39
CA GLU A 221 -0.54 -7.29 0.19
C GLU A 221 -0.48 -8.18 -1.06
N PRO A 222 -1.29 -7.96 -2.11
CA PRO A 222 -1.15 -8.68 -3.38
C PRO A 222 0.22 -8.49 -4.04
N VAL A 223 0.75 -7.28 -3.99
CA VAL A 223 2.13 -6.91 -4.33
C VAL A 223 2.72 -6.21 -3.11
N LEU A 224 3.87 -6.64 -2.63
CA LEU A 224 4.56 -5.90 -1.56
C LEU A 224 4.87 -4.49 -2.06
N GLY A 225 4.24 -3.47 -1.45
CA GLY A 225 4.44 -2.08 -1.87
C GLY A 225 5.75 -1.51 -1.32
N ALA A 226 5.70 -0.99 -0.09
CA ALA A 226 6.83 -0.35 0.59
C ALA A 226 8.03 -1.29 0.78
N GLY A 227 7.81 -2.59 0.78
CA GLY A 227 8.84 -3.61 0.87
C GLY A 227 9.63 -3.85 -0.40
N GLY A 228 9.45 -3.04 -1.45
CA GLY A 228 10.31 -3.13 -2.63
C GLY A 228 9.57 -3.22 -3.96
N VAL A 229 8.27 -3.06 -4.00
CA VAL A 229 7.43 -3.33 -5.19
C VAL A 229 7.71 -4.76 -5.70
N VAL A 230 7.43 -5.74 -4.85
CA VAL A 230 7.72 -7.16 -5.17
C VAL A 230 6.41 -7.87 -5.54
N PRO A 231 6.18 -8.15 -6.84
CA PRO A 231 5.09 -9.01 -7.27
C PRO A 231 5.29 -10.43 -6.72
N PRO A 232 4.20 -11.14 -6.40
CA PRO A 232 4.31 -12.54 -5.98
C PRO A 232 4.86 -13.40 -7.13
N PRO A 233 5.78 -14.34 -6.86
CA PRO A 233 6.23 -15.28 -7.87
C PRO A 233 5.10 -16.25 -8.26
N GLU A 234 5.26 -16.91 -9.41
CA GLU A 234 4.28 -17.85 -9.95
C GLU A 234 3.85 -18.89 -8.89
N GLY A 235 2.53 -19.09 -8.74
CA GLY A 235 1.95 -20.07 -7.84
C GLY A 235 1.97 -19.70 -6.34
N TYR A 236 2.57 -18.58 -5.93
CA TYR A 236 2.73 -18.23 -4.53
C TYR A 236 1.41 -18.21 -3.77
N PHE A 237 0.45 -17.36 -4.15
CA PHE A 237 -0.82 -17.27 -3.43
C PHE A 237 -1.67 -18.52 -3.52
N ALA A 238 -1.60 -19.26 -4.64
CA ALA A 238 -2.29 -20.54 -4.74
C ALA A 238 -1.77 -21.57 -3.72
N ALA A 239 -0.46 -21.60 -3.48
CA ALA A 239 0.16 -22.45 -2.46
C ALA A 239 -0.16 -21.98 -1.04
N ILE A 240 -0.07 -20.67 -0.76
CA ILE A 240 -0.41 -20.08 0.54
C ILE A 240 -1.86 -20.36 0.91
N GLN A 241 -2.83 -20.06 0.03
CA GLN A 241 -4.25 -20.27 0.31
C GLN A 241 -4.59 -21.73 0.62
N LYS A 242 -3.90 -22.70 0.00
CA LYS A 242 -4.05 -24.13 0.34
C LYS A 242 -3.65 -24.43 1.79
N VAL A 243 -2.55 -23.83 2.25
CA VAL A 243 -2.09 -23.97 3.64
C VAL A 243 -3.10 -23.35 4.60
N LEU A 244 -3.51 -22.09 4.35
CA LEU A 244 -4.47 -21.38 5.20
C LEU A 244 -5.78 -22.17 5.35
N LYS A 245 -6.33 -22.67 4.23
CA LYS A 245 -7.55 -23.46 4.23
C LYS A 245 -7.42 -24.77 5.02
N ARG A 246 -6.25 -25.44 4.95
CA ARG A 246 -6.00 -26.69 5.68
C ARG A 246 -6.10 -26.52 7.20
N TYR A 247 -5.68 -25.36 7.71
CA TYR A 247 -5.60 -25.09 9.15
C TYR A 247 -6.66 -24.11 9.67
N ASP A 248 -7.71 -23.84 8.88
CA ASP A 248 -8.78 -22.91 9.29
C ASP A 248 -8.23 -21.56 9.73
N ILE A 249 -7.31 -20.96 8.92
CA ILE A 249 -6.68 -19.68 9.16
C ILE A 249 -7.29 -18.66 8.22
N LEU A 250 -7.78 -17.55 8.77
CA LEU A 250 -8.41 -16.48 8.00
C LEU A 250 -7.37 -15.77 7.09
N PHE A 251 -7.78 -15.48 5.87
CA PHE A 251 -6.98 -14.73 4.93
C PHE A 251 -7.44 -13.26 4.87
N ILE A 252 -6.52 -12.35 5.24
CA ILE A 252 -6.72 -10.90 5.16
C ILE A 252 -5.90 -10.37 4.00
N VAL A 253 -6.55 -9.69 3.06
CA VAL A 253 -5.85 -9.03 1.94
C VAL A 253 -5.80 -7.52 2.15
N ASP A 254 -4.59 -6.98 2.15
CA ASP A 254 -4.32 -5.55 2.23
C ASP A 254 -4.22 -4.96 0.82
N GLU A 255 -5.31 -4.37 0.33
CA GLU A 255 -5.44 -3.70 -0.96
C GLU A 255 -5.18 -2.19 -0.90
N VAL A 256 -4.62 -1.70 0.19
CA VAL A 256 -4.43 -0.26 0.42
C VAL A 256 -3.60 0.41 -0.68
N VAL A 257 -2.61 -0.30 -1.24
CA VAL A 257 -1.81 0.19 -2.38
C VAL A 257 -2.33 -0.37 -3.71
N CYS A 258 -2.70 -1.64 -3.75
CA CYS A 258 -2.97 -2.38 -4.98
C CYS A 258 -4.35 -2.08 -5.59
N GLY A 259 -5.31 -1.66 -4.76
CA GLY A 259 -6.69 -1.45 -5.16
C GLY A 259 -6.92 -0.23 -6.08
N TYR A 260 -8.13 -0.18 -6.62
CA TYR A 260 -8.65 0.91 -7.45
C TYR A 260 -7.82 1.20 -8.70
N GLY A 261 -7.44 0.13 -9.41
CA GLY A 261 -6.83 0.23 -10.75
C GLY A 261 -5.31 0.21 -10.79
N ARG A 262 -4.61 0.33 -9.66
CA ARG A 262 -3.13 0.45 -9.62
C ARG A 262 -2.40 -0.62 -10.41
N LEU A 263 -2.87 -1.86 -10.36
CA LEU A 263 -2.25 -3.00 -11.04
C LEU A 263 -2.82 -3.29 -12.44
N GLY A 264 -3.75 -2.47 -12.96
CA GLY A 264 -4.46 -2.74 -14.21
C GLY A 264 -5.67 -3.66 -14.04
N LYS A 265 -6.11 -3.87 -12.82
CA LYS A 265 -7.34 -4.53 -12.37
C LYS A 265 -7.96 -3.70 -11.24
N TRP A 266 -9.25 -3.86 -10.94
CA TRP A 266 -9.87 -3.14 -9.83
C TRP A 266 -9.15 -3.41 -8.52
N PHE A 267 -8.79 -4.68 -8.27
CA PHE A 267 -8.05 -5.12 -7.10
C PHE A 267 -6.94 -6.11 -7.48
N GLY A 268 -5.89 -6.15 -6.70
CA GLY A 268 -4.85 -7.17 -6.82
C GLY A 268 -5.38 -8.58 -6.53
N SER A 269 -6.42 -8.68 -5.72
CA SER A 269 -7.16 -9.92 -5.47
C SER A 269 -7.71 -10.53 -6.75
N GLU A 270 -8.25 -9.72 -7.66
CA GLU A 270 -8.71 -10.16 -8.99
C GLU A 270 -7.54 -10.69 -9.83
N MET A 271 -6.39 -9.99 -9.79
CA MET A 271 -5.21 -10.36 -10.60
C MET A 271 -4.61 -11.70 -10.19
N TYR A 272 -4.61 -12.00 -8.89
CA TYR A 272 -3.93 -13.18 -8.33
C TYR A 272 -4.90 -14.24 -7.79
N ASP A 273 -6.18 -14.19 -8.15
CA ASP A 273 -7.25 -15.11 -7.69
C ASP A 273 -7.23 -15.29 -6.16
N LEU A 274 -7.20 -14.16 -5.44
CA LEU A 274 -7.25 -14.16 -3.98
C LEU A 274 -8.70 -14.22 -3.50
N ARG A 275 -8.94 -15.04 -2.49
CA ARG A 275 -10.26 -15.22 -1.87
C ARG A 275 -10.17 -14.84 -0.40
N PRO A 276 -10.19 -13.55 -0.10
CA PRO A 276 -10.05 -13.08 1.27
C PRO A 276 -11.32 -13.32 2.09
N ASP A 277 -11.14 -13.67 3.37
CA ASP A 277 -12.19 -13.58 4.38
C ASP A 277 -12.43 -12.13 4.81
N MET A 278 -11.38 -11.32 4.72
CA MET A 278 -11.39 -9.89 5.04
C MET A 278 -10.44 -9.11 4.13
N MET A 279 -10.77 -7.85 3.86
CA MET A 279 -9.96 -6.99 2.99
C MET A 279 -9.95 -5.55 3.50
N THR A 280 -8.82 -4.86 3.38
CA THR A 280 -8.68 -3.42 3.68
C THR A 280 -8.32 -2.65 2.43
N THR A 281 -8.99 -1.50 2.22
CA THR A 281 -8.68 -0.51 1.18
C THR A 281 -8.61 0.89 1.78
N ALA A 282 -7.81 1.78 1.18
CA ALA A 282 -7.69 3.19 1.55
C ALA A 282 -7.14 3.99 0.35
N LYS A 283 -6.28 4.98 0.59
CA LYS A 283 -5.49 5.71 -0.42
C LYS A 283 -6.29 6.09 -1.68
N ALA A 284 -6.20 5.26 -2.72
CA ALA A 284 -6.84 5.48 -4.01
C ALA A 284 -8.39 5.43 -3.95
N LEU A 285 -8.98 4.97 -2.85
CA LEU A 285 -10.44 5.06 -2.63
C LEU A 285 -10.96 6.50 -2.78
N THR A 286 -10.17 7.48 -2.35
CA THR A 286 -10.46 8.92 -2.49
C THR A 286 -9.39 9.65 -3.27
N SER A 287 -8.43 8.94 -3.86
CA SER A 287 -7.23 9.50 -4.51
C SER A 287 -6.48 10.55 -3.66
N GLY A 288 -6.51 10.38 -2.33
CA GLY A 288 -5.83 11.28 -1.40
C GLY A 288 -6.55 12.61 -1.14
N TYR A 289 -7.72 12.86 -1.74
CA TYR A 289 -8.48 14.10 -1.54
C TYR A 289 -9.17 14.17 -0.17
N PHE A 290 -9.45 13.01 0.43
CA PHE A 290 -10.00 12.93 1.79
C PHE A 290 -9.46 11.68 2.52
N PRO A 291 -9.09 11.77 3.80
CA PRO A 291 -8.73 10.61 4.61
C PRO A 291 -9.90 9.65 4.76
N PHE A 292 -9.85 8.49 4.09
CA PHE A 292 -10.95 7.52 4.11
C PHE A 292 -10.43 6.10 3.85
N SER A 293 -11.05 5.13 4.50
CA SER A 293 -10.77 3.70 4.28
C SER A 293 -12.06 2.88 4.30
N ALA A 294 -12.02 1.73 3.64
CA ALA A 294 -13.10 0.75 3.66
C ALA A 294 -12.49 -0.63 3.95
N THR A 295 -13.03 -1.28 4.95
CA THR A 295 -12.62 -2.59 5.43
C THR A 295 -13.78 -3.55 5.25
N PHE A 296 -13.56 -4.68 4.58
CA PHE A 296 -14.59 -5.62 4.20
C PHE A 296 -14.45 -6.92 4.98
N ILE A 297 -15.59 -7.54 5.28
CA ILE A 297 -15.67 -8.85 5.93
C ILE A 297 -16.64 -9.76 5.18
N SER A 298 -16.41 -11.07 5.27
CA SER A 298 -17.28 -12.09 4.70
C SER A 298 -18.62 -12.19 5.45
N ASP A 299 -19.61 -12.81 4.80
CA ASP A 299 -20.90 -13.07 5.46
C ASP A 299 -20.75 -14.00 6.68
N GLU A 300 -19.85 -14.98 6.60
CA GLU A 300 -19.54 -15.86 7.73
C GLU A 300 -19.08 -15.08 8.97
N ILE A 301 -18.13 -14.15 8.78
CA ILE A 301 -17.67 -13.28 9.87
C ILE A 301 -18.80 -12.38 10.38
N TRP A 302 -19.65 -11.86 9.48
CA TRP A 302 -20.80 -11.08 9.89
C TRP A 302 -21.80 -11.87 10.74
N GLN A 303 -22.07 -13.15 10.44
CA GLN A 303 -22.91 -13.99 11.28
C GLN A 303 -22.32 -14.16 12.68
N LEU A 304 -21.00 -14.41 12.78
CA LEU A 304 -20.29 -14.47 14.07
C LEU A 304 -20.39 -13.15 14.87
N LEU A 305 -20.28 -11.99 14.20
CA LEU A 305 -20.46 -10.69 14.87
C LEU A 305 -21.89 -10.54 15.45
N LYS A 306 -22.92 -11.04 14.76
CA LYS A 306 -24.29 -11.06 15.28
C LYS A 306 -24.42 -11.96 16.53
N GLU A 307 -23.83 -13.14 16.49
CA GLU A 307 -23.78 -14.04 17.66
C GLU A 307 -23.07 -13.36 18.84
N GLY A 308 -21.96 -12.69 18.55
CA GLY A 308 -21.20 -11.91 19.54
C GLY A 308 -22.04 -10.81 20.17
N SER A 309 -22.89 -10.16 19.39
CA SER A 309 -23.78 -9.10 19.90
C SER A 309 -24.84 -9.66 20.87
N VAL A 310 -25.28 -10.89 20.67
CA VAL A 310 -26.16 -11.58 21.64
C VAL A 310 -25.40 -11.90 22.93
N LYS A 311 -24.14 -12.34 22.82
CA LYS A 311 -23.34 -12.79 23.99
C LYS A 311 -22.74 -11.63 24.79
N TYR A 312 -22.23 -10.59 24.10
CA TYR A 312 -21.44 -9.52 24.71
C TYR A 312 -22.09 -8.12 24.61
N GLY A 313 -23.24 -8.00 23.97
CA GLY A 313 -23.87 -6.71 23.67
C GLY A 313 -23.24 -6.02 22.46
N ASN A 314 -23.21 -4.69 22.48
CA ASN A 314 -22.72 -3.91 21.35
C ASN A 314 -21.28 -4.28 20.97
N PHE A 315 -21.02 -4.33 19.66
CA PHE A 315 -19.66 -4.40 19.14
C PHE A 315 -18.92 -3.10 19.49
N ALA A 316 -18.16 -3.10 20.59
CA ALA A 316 -17.54 -1.93 21.20
C ALA A 316 -16.28 -1.50 20.44
N HIS A 317 -16.43 -1.23 19.14
CA HIS A 317 -15.36 -0.74 18.26
C HIS A 317 -15.93 0.22 17.21
N GLY A 318 -15.20 1.33 16.98
CA GLY A 318 -15.52 2.35 15.99
C GLY A 318 -14.64 3.57 16.18
N TYR A 319 -14.55 4.38 15.15
CA TYR A 319 -13.82 5.66 15.14
C TYR A 319 -14.80 6.81 15.00
N THR A 320 -14.50 7.93 15.63
CA THR A 320 -15.37 9.13 15.58
C THR A 320 -15.73 9.52 14.15
N TYR A 321 -14.79 9.42 13.22
CA TYR A 321 -14.99 9.81 11.82
C TYR A 321 -15.30 8.65 10.88
N ALA A 322 -15.64 7.46 11.42
CA ALA A 322 -16.07 6.33 10.60
C ALA A 322 -17.31 6.67 9.78
N GLY A 323 -17.28 6.40 8.47
CA GLY A 323 -18.40 6.69 7.58
C GLY A 323 -18.68 8.17 7.37
N HIS A 324 -17.65 9.02 7.42
CA HIS A 324 -17.77 10.47 7.24
C HIS A 324 -18.47 10.82 5.92
N PRO A 325 -19.57 11.61 5.93
CA PRO A 325 -20.38 11.85 4.72
C PRO A 325 -19.60 12.52 3.59
N ILE A 326 -18.71 13.46 3.91
CA ILE A 326 -17.83 14.11 2.91
C ILE A 326 -16.88 13.09 2.30
N GLY A 327 -16.24 12.26 3.12
CA GLY A 327 -15.32 11.21 2.64
C GLY A 327 -16.01 10.22 1.71
N ALA A 328 -17.22 9.80 2.07
CA ALA A 328 -18.02 8.89 1.25
C ALA A 328 -18.44 9.54 -0.10
N ALA A 329 -18.85 10.80 -0.08
CA ALA A 329 -19.18 11.53 -1.31
C ALA A 329 -17.96 11.71 -2.24
N VAL A 330 -16.81 12.02 -1.68
CA VAL A 330 -15.55 12.10 -2.44
C VAL A 330 -15.17 10.73 -3.03
N ALA A 331 -15.31 9.64 -2.25
CA ALA A 331 -15.06 8.29 -2.75
C ALA A 331 -16.00 7.92 -3.91
N MET A 332 -17.31 8.25 -3.82
CA MET A 332 -18.27 8.04 -4.91
C MET A 332 -17.85 8.76 -6.18
N ALA A 333 -17.55 10.06 -6.09
CA ALA A 333 -17.11 10.86 -7.23
C ALA A 333 -15.77 10.35 -7.82
N ASN A 334 -14.86 9.88 -6.97
CA ASN A 334 -13.60 9.29 -7.39
C ASN A 334 -13.80 7.98 -8.18
N LEU A 335 -14.71 7.13 -7.75
CA LEU A 335 -15.09 5.93 -8.51
C LEU A 335 -15.69 6.28 -9.87
N ASP A 336 -16.54 7.31 -9.94
CA ASP A 336 -17.10 7.82 -11.20
C ASP A 336 -16.00 8.24 -12.19
N ILE A 337 -14.99 8.97 -11.71
CA ILE A 337 -13.86 9.40 -12.53
C ILE A 337 -13.05 8.19 -13.03
N ILE A 338 -12.72 7.24 -12.15
CA ILE A 338 -11.96 6.03 -12.51
C ILE A 338 -12.67 5.25 -13.62
N GLU A 339 -14.00 5.07 -13.50
CA GLU A 339 -14.80 4.36 -14.49
C GLU A 339 -14.96 5.15 -15.79
N LYS A 340 -15.39 6.41 -15.71
CA LYS A 340 -15.66 7.26 -16.87
C LYS A 340 -14.44 7.46 -17.76
N GLU A 341 -13.26 7.56 -17.14
CA GLU A 341 -11.99 7.77 -17.85
C GLU A 341 -11.25 6.44 -18.14
N ASN A 342 -11.87 5.27 -17.89
CA ASN A 342 -11.32 3.93 -18.13
C ASN A 342 -9.90 3.77 -17.53
N MET A 343 -9.67 4.27 -16.32
CA MET A 343 -8.34 4.33 -15.74
C MET A 343 -7.74 2.95 -15.41
N VAL A 344 -8.58 1.95 -15.18
CA VAL A 344 -8.12 0.57 -14.95
C VAL A 344 -7.47 0.01 -16.21
N ASP A 345 -8.11 0.20 -17.37
CA ASP A 345 -7.57 -0.22 -18.66
C ASP A 345 -6.34 0.61 -19.06
N ASN A 346 -6.36 1.92 -18.76
CA ASN A 346 -5.19 2.77 -18.96
C ASN A 346 -4.00 2.28 -18.14
N ALA A 347 -4.23 1.92 -16.88
CA ALA A 347 -3.18 1.38 -16.01
C ALA A 347 -2.62 0.03 -16.51
N ALA A 348 -3.45 -0.81 -17.12
CA ALA A 348 -2.99 -2.05 -17.76
C ALA A 348 -2.12 -1.74 -18.99
N ASN A 349 -2.60 -0.90 -19.89
CA ASN A 349 -1.95 -0.62 -21.18
C ASN A 349 -0.69 0.26 -21.02
N VAL A 350 -0.83 1.40 -20.35
CA VAL A 350 0.31 2.32 -20.09
C VAL A 350 1.28 1.71 -19.11
N GLY A 351 0.81 0.90 -18.17
CA GLY A 351 1.66 0.11 -17.27
C GLY A 351 2.54 -0.89 -18.02
N ALA A 352 1.97 -1.63 -18.98
CA ALA A 352 2.75 -2.53 -19.84
C ALA A 352 3.83 -1.76 -20.61
N TYR A 353 3.49 -0.61 -21.19
CA TYR A 353 4.44 0.28 -21.84
C TYR A 353 5.52 0.78 -20.88
N PHE A 354 5.15 1.17 -19.66
CA PHE A 354 6.09 1.61 -18.62
C PHE A 354 7.13 0.54 -18.30
N HIS A 355 6.70 -0.69 -18.06
CA HIS A 355 7.61 -1.82 -17.83
C HIS A 355 8.49 -2.12 -19.04
N GLN A 356 7.94 -2.00 -20.25
CA GLN A 356 8.72 -2.13 -21.48
C GLN A 356 9.84 -1.08 -21.55
N GLN A 357 9.54 0.20 -21.31
CA GLN A 357 10.52 1.29 -21.35
C GLN A 357 11.60 1.12 -20.27
N LEU A 358 11.22 0.77 -19.05
CA LEU A 358 12.18 0.49 -17.98
C LEU A 358 13.10 -0.69 -18.32
N ASN A 359 12.56 -1.78 -18.85
CA ASN A 359 13.36 -2.94 -19.23
C ASN A 359 14.30 -2.65 -20.41
N GLN A 360 13.83 -1.94 -21.45
CA GLN A 360 14.66 -1.54 -22.58
C GLN A 360 15.87 -0.69 -22.13
N ARG A 361 15.66 0.17 -21.14
CA ARG A 361 16.69 1.08 -20.63
C ARG A 361 17.64 0.42 -19.63
N PHE A 362 17.14 -0.46 -18.75
CA PHE A 362 17.84 -0.88 -17.57
C PHE A 362 18.10 -2.41 -17.45
N ALA A 363 17.48 -3.27 -18.26
CA ALA A 363 17.65 -4.72 -18.09
C ALA A 363 19.12 -5.18 -18.24
N ASN A 364 19.88 -4.52 -19.13
CA ASN A 364 21.28 -4.82 -19.38
C ASN A 364 22.26 -3.83 -18.72
N ASP A 365 21.73 -2.94 -17.88
CA ASP A 365 22.53 -1.96 -17.18
C ASP A 365 23.42 -2.60 -16.11
N GLU A 366 24.67 -2.16 -16.01
CA GLU A 366 25.64 -2.72 -15.05
C GLU A 366 25.32 -2.35 -13.60
N PHE A 367 24.58 -1.26 -13.37
CA PHE A 367 24.17 -0.78 -12.04
C PHE A 367 22.75 -1.12 -11.66
N VAL A 368 22.08 -1.94 -12.48
CA VAL A 368 20.70 -2.36 -12.23
C VAL A 368 20.64 -3.89 -12.13
N ALA A 369 20.20 -4.35 -10.97
CA ALA A 369 19.99 -5.77 -10.67
C ALA A 369 18.74 -6.30 -11.33
N GLU A 370 17.64 -5.57 -11.16
CA GLU A 370 16.30 -5.99 -11.53
C GLU A 370 15.39 -4.78 -11.80
N VAL A 371 14.54 -4.93 -12.79
CA VAL A 371 13.35 -4.10 -13.00
C VAL A 371 12.14 -4.98 -12.71
N ARG A 372 11.27 -4.56 -11.79
CA ARG A 372 10.10 -5.36 -11.37
C ARG A 372 8.86 -4.49 -11.15
N GLY A 373 7.71 -5.12 -11.10
CA GLY A 373 6.43 -4.47 -10.87
C GLY A 373 5.33 -5.01 -11.79
N VAL A 374 4.15 -4.40 -11.72
CA VAL A 374 2.97 -4.75 -12.52
C VAL A 374 2.02 -3.56 -12.61
N GLY A 375 1.36 -3.37 -13.76
CA GLY A 375 0.50 -2.22 -13.99
C GLY A 375 1.27 -0.90 -13.81
N MET A 376 0.68 0.02 -13.08
CA MET A 376 1.29 1.34 -12.83
C MET A 376 2.05 1.40 -11.49
N ILE A 377 2.74 0.30 -11.14
CA ILE A 377 3.69 0.27 -10.02
C ILE A 377 4.96 -0.46 -10.45
N ALA A 378 6.12 0.17 -10.28
CA ALA A 378 7.40 -0.38 -10.69
C ALA A 378 8.50 -0.08 -9.67
N ALA A 379 9.55 -0.89 -9.67
CA ALA A 379 10.80 -0.58 -9.00
C ALA A 379 12.01 -0.96 -9.86
N VAL A 380 13.06 -0.16 -9.73
CA VAL A 380 14.40 -0.43 -10.29
C VAL A 380 15.35 -0.65 -9.13
N GLN A 381 15.88 -1.86 -9.02
CA GLN A 381 16.83 -2.25 -7.98
C GLN A 381 18.24 -1.86 -8.41
N LEU A 382 18.86 -0.96 -7.64
CA LEU A 382 20.24 -0.56 -7.88
C LEU A 382 21.23 -1.53 -7.23
N LEU A 383 22.41 -1.67 -7.83
CA LEU A 383 23.54 -2.39 -7.25
C LEU A 383 24.86 -1.79 -7.76
N LYS A 384 25.96 -2.15 -7.10
CA LYS A 384 27.31 -1.66 -7.42
C LYS A 384 27.96 -2.45 -8.56
N ASP A 385 27.77 -3.76 -8.57
CA ASP A 385 28.33 -4.68 -9.56
C ASP A 385 27.37 -5.83 -9.84
N LYS A 386 26.89 -5.91 -11.06
CA LYS A 386 25.92 -6.92 -11.52
C LYS A 386 26.55 -8.30 -11.62
N ASN A 387 27.81 -8.40 -12.01
CA ASN A 387 28.47 -9.69 -12.22
C ASN A 387 28.68 -10.44 -10.90
N THR A 388 29.01 -9.71 -9.84
CA THR A 388 29.24 -10.27 -8.49
C THR A 388 27.99 -10.16 -7.59
N LYS A 389 26.88 -9.58 -8.08
CA LYS A 389 25.68 -9.24 -7.30
C LYS A 389 26.01 -8.43 -6.03
N THR A 390 27.00 -7.53 -6.12
CA THR A 390 27.42 -6.71 -4.99
C THR A 390 26.55 -5.46 -4.88
N PHE A 391 25.88 -5.29 -3.75
CA PHE A 391 25.10 -4.07 -3.45
C PHE A 391 26.01 -2.95 -2.96
N PHE A 392 25.51 -1.72 -3.02
CA PHE A 392 26.19 -0.58 -2.42
C PHE A 392 26.26 -0.74 -0.90
N ASP A 393 27.30 -0.16 -0.29
CA ASP A 393 27.30 0.01 1.16
C ASP A 393 26.16 0.93 1.58
N LYS A 394 25.46 0.57 2.66
CA LYS A 394 24.29 1.33 3.16
C LYS A 394 24.63 2.78 3.49
N SER A 395 25.87 3.08 3.86
CA SER A 395 26.34 4.44 4.13
C SER A 395 26.37 5.35 2.89
N THR A 396 26.44 4.76 1.68
CA THR A 396 26.40 5.54 0.41
C THR A 396 25.05 6.17 0.17
N LYS A 397 23.94 5.61 0.73
CA LYS A 397 22.56 6.09 0.54
C LYS A 397 22.23 6.32 -0.95
N ILE A 398 22.66 5.38 -1.82
CA ILE A 398 22.62 5.54 -3.28
C ILE A 398 21.22 5.88 -3.80
N SER A 399 20.17 5.19 -3.34
CA SER A 399 18.80 5.46 -3.75
C SER A 399 18.32 6.86 -3.35
N ALA A 400 18.76 7.39 -2.19
CA ALA A 400 18.45 8.74 -1.77
C ALA A 400 19.16 9.80 -2.64
N LYS A 401 20.42 9.55 -3.05
CA LYS A 401 21.15 10.42 -3.97
C LYS A 401 20.49 10.46 -5.34
N VAL A 402 20.07 9.31 -5.87
CA VAL A 402 19.32 9.23 -7.13
C VAL A 402 17.99 9.97 -7.03
N ALA A 403 17.24 9.80 -5.93
CA ALA A 403 15.98 10.52 -5.72
C ALA A 403 16.17 12.03 -5.63
N GLN A 404 17.24 12.49 -4.98
CA GLN A 404 17.61 13.90 -4.94
C GLN A 404 17.90 14.43 -6.36
N LYS A 405 18.67 13.68 -7.15
CA LYS A 405 18.99 14.06 -8.53
C LYS A 405 17.76 14.07 -9.44
N CYS A 406 16.83 13.11 -9.26
CA CYS A 406 15.52 13.12 -9.93
C CYS A 406 14.76 14.41 -9.60
N TYR A 407 14.70 14.80 -8.32
CA TYR A 407 14.01 16.01 -7.89
C TYR A 407 14.62 17.27 -8.56
N GLU A 408 15.93 17.39 -8.58
CA GLU A 408 16.64 18.48 -9.25
C GLU A 408 16.32 18.55 -10.75
N ASN A 409 16.12 17.40 -11.37
CA ASN A 409 15.77 17.27 -12.79
C ASN A 409 14.24 17.33 -13.05
N GLY A 410 13.41 17.64 -12.04
CA GLY A 410 11.98 17.84 -12.21
C GLY A 410 11.13 16.57 -12.04
N LEU A 411 11.62 15.53 -11.35
CA LEU A 411 10.90 14.27 -11.12
C LEU A 411 10.86 13.91 -9.63
N ILE A 412 9.68 13.70 -9.09
CA ILE A 412 9.51 13.07 -7.78
C ILE A 412 9.49 11.55 -7.95
N SER A 413 10.47 10.88 -7.37
CA SER A 413 10.58 9.41 -7.29
C SER A 413 10.75 8.98 -5.83
N ARG A 414 10.49 7.71 -5.52
CA ARG A 414 10.54 7.23 -4.13
C ARG A 414 11.73 6.30 -3.92
N PRO A 415 12.73 6.70 -3.11
CA PRO A 415 13.77 5.79 -2.69
C PRO A 415 13.22 4.80 -1.66
N LEU A 416 13.63 3.54 -1.76
CA LEU A 416 13.41 2.49 -0.76
C LEU A 416 14.79 2.07 -0.21
N PRO A 417 15.32 2.80 0.79
CA PRO A 417 16.73 2.70 1.19
C PRO A 417 17.13 1.34 1.75
N SER A 418 16.19 0.60 2.35
CA SER A 418 16.45 -0.74 2.87
C SER A 418 16.85 -1.76 1.79
N LEU A 419 16.52 -1.45 0.54
CA LEU A 419 16.71 -2.31 -0.63
C LEU A 419 17.54 -1.67 -1.74
N ASP A 420 17.95 -0.41 -1.60
CA ASP A 420 18.54 0.40 -2.68
C ASP A 420 17.70 0.38 -3.97
N SER A 421 16.38 0.45 -3.82
CA SER A 421 15.44 0.46 -4.94
C SER A 421 14.85 1.84 -5.13
N MET A 422 14.56 2.16 -6.39
CA MET A 422 13.77 3.33 -6.78
C MET A 422 12.38 2.88 -7.18
N ALA A 423 11.36 3.32 -6.44
CA ALA A 423 9.97 2.95 -6.70
C ALA A 423 9.20 4.07 -7.42
N PHE A 424 8.27 3.63 -8.26
CA PHE A 424 7.39 4.45 -9.06
C PHE A 424 5.95 3.94 -8.96
N SER A 425 5.01 4.85 -8.87
CA SER A 425 3.57 4.59 -8.91
C SER A 425 2.83 5.82 -9.42
N PRO A 426 3.10 6.27 -10.66
CA PRO A 426 2.54 7.51 -11.18
C PRO A 426 1.00 7.47 -11.19
N PRO A 427 0.31 8.64 -11.26
CA PRO A 427 -1.13 8.68 -11.42
C PRO A 427 -1.61 7.86 -12.62
N LEU A 428 -2.79 7.25 -12.53
CA LEU A 428 -3.32 6.37 -13.58
C LEU A 428 -3.74 7.11 -14.86
N ILE A 429 -3.74 8.43 -14.82
CA ILE A 429 -4.00 9.30 -15.97
C ILE A 429 -2.78 9.52 -16.86
N CYS A 430 -1.60 9.00 -16.49
CA CYS A 430 -0.39 9.13 -17.30
C CYS A 430 -0.60 8.58 -18.71
N THR A 431 -0.04 9.30 -19.68
CA THR A 431 0.08 8.88 -21.06
C THR A 431 1.44 8.17 -21.30
N THR A 432 1.61 7.56 -22.46
CA THR A 432 2.92 6.99 -22.87
C THR A 432 4.01 8.05 -22.94
N GLN A 433 3.67 9.29 -23.36
CA GLN A 433 4.61 10.40 -23.39
C GLN A 433 5.05 10.81 -21.97
N ASP A 434 4.16 10.78 -20.98
CA ASP A 434 4.51 11.03 -19.59
C ASP A 434 5.47 9.97 -19.06
N ILE A 435 5.25 8.71 -19.43
CA ILE A 435 6.13 7.59 -19.11
C ILE A 435 7.53 7.80 -19.71
N ASP A 436 7.62 8.20 -20.99
CA ASP A 436 8.90 8.50 -21.61
C ASP A 436 9.66 9.59 -20.86
N ASN A 437 8.96 10.67 -20.46
CA ASN A 437 9.55 11.75 -19.68
C ASN A 437 10.07 11.25 -18.33
N ILE A 438 9.26 10.45 -17.59
CA ILE A 438 9.65 9.87 -16.31
C ILE A 438 10.90 9.00 -16.45
N VAL A 439 10.91 8.08 -17.42
CA VAL A 439 12.03 7.15 -17.65
C VAL A 439 13.29 7.88 -18.09
N ASN A 440 13.17 8.89 -18.95
CA ASN A 440 14.32 9.69 -19.42
C ASN A 440 14.95 10.50 -18.28
N ILE A 441 14.15 11.19 -17.46
CA ILE A 441 14.67 11.95 -16.31
C ILE A 441 15.33 11.00 -15.29
N PHE A 442 14.70 9.85 -15.05
CA PHE A 442 15.26 8.84 -14.15
C PHE A 442 16.60 8.30 -14.64
N ASP A 443 16.71 7.92 -15.92
CA ASP A 443 17.96 7.45 -16.52
C ASP A 443 19.10 8.48 -16.41
N GLN A 444 18.82 9.72 -16.81
CA GLN A 444 19.79 10.82 -16.68
C GLN A 444 20.26 11.00 -15.23
N SER A 445 19.33 10.86 -14.27
CA SER A 445 19.64 11.01 -12.86
C SER A 445 20.50 9.85 -12.33
N VAL A 446 20.19 8.61 -12.72
CA VAL A 446 21.00 7.43 -12.39
C VAL A 446 22.42 7.58 -12.96
N ARG A 447 22.56 7.89 -14.27
CA ARG A 447 23.88 8.10 -14.91
C ARG A 447 24.70 9.16 -14.20
N SER A 448 24.06 10.31 -13.87
CA SER A 448 24.75 11.41 -13.19
C SER A 448 25.28 11.01 -11.81
N VAL A 449 24.50 10.23 -11.05
CA VAL A 449 24.92 9.79 -9.71
C VAL A 449 25.98 8.71 -9.79
N MET A 450 25.82 7.70 -10.66
CA MET A 450 26.82 6.62 -10.81
C MET A 450 28.17 7.17 -11.25
N ALA A 451 28.21 8.15 -12.13
CA ALA A 451 29.48 8.79 -12.55
C ALA A 451 30.20 9.55 -11.42
N GLN A 452 29.55 9.84 -10.31
CA GLN A 452 30.13 10.53 -9.15
C GLN A 452 30.56 9.56 -8.04
N GLU A 453 29.94 8.38 -7.99
CA GLU A 453 30.14 7.40 -6.89
C GLU A 453 31.15 6.29 -7.26
N LEU A 454 31.55 6.21 -8.51
CA LEU A 454 32.54 5.25 -9.07
C LEU A 454 33.80 5.95 -9.49
#